data_fd77156982721c3a8ade0f938800b890
#
_entry.id   fd77156982721c3a8ade0f938800b890
#
_cell.length_a   1.000
_cell.length_b   1.000
_cell.length_c   1.000
_cell.angle_alpha   90.00
_cell.angle_beta   90.00
_cell.angle_gamma   90.00
#
_symmetry.space_group_name_H-M   'P 1'
#
loop_
_entity.id
_entity.type
_entity.pdbx_description
1 polymer ?
#
loop_
_entity_poly.entity_id
_entity_poly.type
_entity_poly.pdbx_seq_one_letter_code
_entity_poly.pdbx_strand_id
1 'polypeptide(L)' 'MKFIVNTFSIRQRGPRGFEITLPKSWIDQNKLKYGDKVELSIDSLHPANLLLTPKA' A
#
# COMPACT_ATOMS: atom_id res chain seq x y z
N MET A 1 -10.79 -9.91 -10.08
CA MET A 1 -11.66 -8.72 -10.06
C MET A 1 -11.05 -7.65 -9.16
N LYS A 2 -11.10 -6.42 -9.57
CA LYS A 2 -10.62 -5.35 -8.72
C LYS A 2 -11.72 -4.33 -8.47
N PHE A 3 -11.67 -3.71 -7.30
CA PHE A 3 -12.63 -2.69 -6.93
C PHE A 3 -11.91 -1.60 -6.14
N ILE A 4 -12.50 -0.41 -6.13
CA ILE A 4 -11.92 0.72 -5.42
C ILE A 4 -12.39 0.68 -3.98
N VAL A 5 -11.44 0.53 -3.06
CA VAL A 5 -11.75 0.57 -1.62
C VAL A 5 -11.80 2.01 -1.15
N ASN A 6 -10.86 2.82 -1.61
CA ASN A 6 -10.78 4.21 -1.19
C ASN A 6 -9.83 4.97 -2.12
N THR A 7 -9.86 6.29 -1.99
CA THR A 7 -8.96 7.16 -2.72
C THR A 7 -8.18 7.97 -1.71
N PHE A 8 -6.86 8.00 -1.84
CA PHE A 8 -6.01 8.70 -0.92
C PHE A 8 -5.13 9.69 -1.65
N SER A 9 -4.82 10.80 -0.98
CA SER A 9 -3.89 11.77 -1.51
C SER A 9 -2.47 11.39 -1.15
N ILE A 10 -1.56 11.64 -2.08
CA ILE A 10 -0.14 11.42 -1.84
C ILE A 10 0.36 12.57 -0.96
N ARG A 11 1.10 12.23 0.08
CA ARG A 11 1.76 13.21 0.95
C ARG A 11 3.26 13.08 0.79
N GLN A 12 3.96 14.19 0.93
CA GLN A 12 5.40 14.19 0.89
C GLN A 12 5.96 14.08 2.31
N ARG A 13 6.95 13.22 2.46
CA ARG A 13 7.66 13.05 3.72
C ARG A 13 9.14 13.15 3.46
N GLY A 14 9.73 14.29 3.80
CA GLY A 14 11.11 14.56 3.51
C GLY A 14 11.36 14.83 2.04
N PRO A 15 12.62 15.04 1.64
CA PRO A 15 12.96 15.47 0.27
C PRO A 15 12.77 14.40 -0.78
N ARG A 16 12.71 13.12 -0.42
CA ARG A 16 12.61 12.03 -1.39
C ARG A 16 11.51 11.04 -1.06
N GLY A 17 10.80 11.23 0.03
CA GLY A 17 9.79 10.28 0.47
C GLY A 17 8.40 10.76 0.17
N PHE A 18 7.56 9.82 -0.23
CA PHE A 18 6.13 10.06 -0.40
C PHE A 18 5.37 8.98 0.35
N GLU A 19 4.18 9.29 0.80
CA GLU A 19 3.39 8.33 1.57
C GLU A 19 1.92 8.47 1.28
N ILE A 20 1.21 7.37 1.50
CA ILE A 20 -0.25 7.35 1.50
C ILE A 20 -0.72 6.58 2.72
N THR A 21 -1.98 6.80 3.10
CA THR A 21 -2.58 6.04 4.18
C THR A 21 -3.05 4.69 3.66
N LEU A 22 -2.71 3.62 4.35
CA LEU A 22 -3.20 2.30 3.99
C LEU A 22 -4.62 2.13 4.53
N PRO A 23 -5.51 1.45 3.76
CA PRO A 23 -6.87 1.22 4.23
C PRO A 23 -6.89 0.34 5.47
N LYS A 24 -7.64 0.77 6.49
CA LYS A 24 -7.74 -0.01 7.72
C LYS A 24 -8.37 -1.37 7.46
N SER A 25 -9.33 -1.44 6.53
CA SER A 25 -9.96 -2.70 6.18
C SER A 25 -8.95 -3.71 5.65
N TRP A 26 -7.99 -3.26 4.82
CA TRP A 26 -6.95 -4.14 4.30
C TRP A 26 -6.01 -4.60 5.41
N ILE A 27 -5.67 -3.71 6.33
CA ILE A 27 -4.82 -4.03 7.48
C ILE A 27 -5.49 -5.08 8.35
N ASP A 28 -6.77 -4.89 8.66
CA ASP A 28 -7.52 -5.81 9.52
C ASP A 28 -7.72 -7.17 8.85
N GLN A 29 -8.01 -7.16 7.55
CA GLN A 29 -8.24 -8.38 6.80
C GLN A 29 -7.00 -9.26 6.77
N ASN A 30 -5.82 -8.67 6.76
CA ASN A 30 -4.56 -9.38 6.73
C ASN A 30 -3.94 -9.55 8.11
N LYS A 31 -4.66 -9.16 9.16
CA LYS A 31 -4.22 -9.28 10.55
C LYS A 31 -2.88 -8.62 10.80
N LEU A 32 -2.67 -7.47 10.17
CA LEU A 32 -1.45 -6.70 10.33
C LEU A 32 -1.57 -5.77 11.53
N LYS A 33 -0.43 -5.39 12.08
CA LYS A 33 -0.38 -4.49 13.22
C LYS A 33 0.85 -3.60 13.11
N TYR A 34 0.94 -2.64 14.00
CA TYR A 34 2.07 -1.71 14.03
C TYR A 34 3.38 -2.48 14.09
N GLY A 35 4.29 -2.12 13.22
CA GLY A 35 5.60 -2.76 13.15
C GLY A 35 5.69 -3.91 12.16
N ASP A 36 4.56 -4.42 11.69
CA ASP A 36 4.58 -5.46 10.66
C ASP A 36 5.07 -4.89 9.35
N LYS A 37 5.63 -5.75 8.53
CA LYS A 37 6.23 -5.34 7.26
C LYS A 37 5.40 -5.80 6.09
N VAL A 38 5.45 -5.02 5.02
CA VAL A 38 4.82 -5.38 3.76
C VAL A 38 5.82 -5.23 2.64
N GLU A 39 5.64 -6.00 1.59
CA GLU A 39 6.44 -5.86 0.38
C GLU A 39 5.69 -5.03 -0.64
N LEU A 40 6.42 -4.18 -1.33
CA LEU A 40 5.88 -3.33 -2.38
C LEU A 40 6.53 -3.72 -3.68
N SER A 41 5.70 -4.05 -4.67
CA SER A 41 6.17 -4.44 -6.00
C SER A 41 5.56 -3.55 -7.06
N ILE A 42 6.31 -3.33 -8.12
CA ILE A 42 5.79 -2.65 -9.30
C ILE A 42 5.42 -3.72 -10.31
N ASP A 43 4.20 -3.64 -10.84
CA ASP A 43 3.75 -4.55 -11.88
C ASP A 43 4.49 -4.23 -13.17
N SER A 44 5.33 -5.13 -13.65
CA SER A 44 6.15 -4.89 -14.84
C SER A 44 5.34 -4.73 -16.12
N LEU A 45 4.15 -5.33 -16.17
CA LEU A 45 3.27 -5.19 -17.32
C LEU A 45 2.44 -3.92 -17.25
N HIS A 46 2.20 -3.41 -16.05
CA HIS A 46 1.42 -2.21 -15.82
C HIS A 46 2.16 -1.34 -14.81
N PRO A 47 3.21 -0.60 -15.24
CA PRO A 47 4.08 0.11 -14.28
C PRO A 47 3.39 1.17 -13.44
N ALA A 48 2.19 1.59 -13.83
CA ALA A 48 1.41 2.53 -13.02
C ALA A 48 0.79 1.88 -11.79
N ASN A 49 0.84 0.56 -11.69
CA ASN A 49 0.22 -0.17 -10.59
C ASN A 49 1.25 -0.65 -9.61
N LEU A 50 0.93 -0.50 -8.33
CA LEU A 50 1.74 -1.05 -7.23
C LEU A 50 1.00 -2.18 -6.57
N LEU A 51 1.75 -3.19 -6.15
CA LEU A 51 1.21 -4.33 -5.42
C LEU A 51 1.77 -4.31 -4.00
N LEU A 52 0.89 -4.41 -3.03
CA LEU A 52 1.26 -4.53 -1.63
C LEU A 52 0.96 -5.94 -1.16
N THR A 53 1.96 -6.57 -0.57
CA THR A 53 1.81 -7.93 -0.08
C THR A 53 2.29 -7.99 1.36
N PRO A 54 1.48 -8.54 2.29
CA PRO A 54 1.95 -8.71 3.66
C PRO A 54 3.15 -9.63 3.69
N LYS A 55 4.14 -9.25 4.48
CA LYS A 55 5.35 -10.06 4.61
C LYS A 55 5.25 -10.85 5.90
N ALA A 56 5.19 -12.14 5.73
CA ALA A 56 5.08 -13.05 6.87
C ALA A 56 6.43 -13.19 7.59
#